data_b42cba714b24cf9125ab43c5f4609680
#
_entry.id   b42cba714b24cf9125ab43c5f4609680
#
_cell.length_a   1.000
_cell.length_b   1.000
_cell.length_c   1.000
_cell.angle_alpha   90.00
_cell.angle_beta   90.00
_cell.angle_gamma   90.00
#
_symmetry.space_group_name_H-M   'P 1'
#
loop_
_entity.id
_entity.type
_entity.pdbx_description
1 polymer ?
#
loop_
_entity_poly.entity_id
_entity_poly.type
_entity_poly.pdbx_seq_one_letter_code
_entity_poly.pdbx_strand_id
1 'polypeptide(L)'
;MWYSKNWKDYELLDTSDGERLERWGDLILIRPDPQIIWKGVAKHPAWKKADGIYRRSHSGGGAWVKNNLPESWKIQYGDLGFVLRPMGFKHTGLFPEQAANWDWFSGLIRESNRPIKVLNLFAYTGGATVAAAKAGASVVHVDASKGIVAQAKENAALSGLSDAPIRYIVDDCKKFVEREIRRGNHYDGIIMDPPSYGRGPGGEVWKLEESINELITLTAQLLSDEPLFFLVNSYTTGLSPLTMSYLLELKVKARYGGEIEAGELGLKVTQTGAFLPCGASSRWYLK
;
A
#
# COMPACT_ATOMS: atom_id res chain seq x y z
N MET A 1 15.86 3.89 -4.55
CA MET A 1 14.97 3.08 -3.68
C MET A 1 14.48 3.93 -2.54
N TRP A 2 13.20 3.89 -2.25
CA TRP A 2 12.57 4.58 -1.12
C TRP A 2 12.27 3.60 0.00
N TYR A 3 12.55 3.97 1.23
CA TYR A 3 12.25 3.19 2.41
C TYR A 3 12.00 4.10 3.61
N SER A 4 11.20 3.66 4.57
CA SER A 4 11.00 4.38 5.82
C SER A 4 12.03 3.95 6.87
N LYS A 5 12.53 4.94 7.61
CA LYS A 5 13.45 4.75 8.75
C LYS A 5 12.73 4.84 10.10
N ASN A 6 11.43 5.12 10.09
CA ASN A 6 10.70 5.53 11.30
C ASN A 6 9.93 4.39 11.96
N TRP A 7 10.00 3.16 11.42
CA TRP A 7 9.41 2.00 12.06
C TRP A 7 10.08 1.67 13.40
N LYS A 8 9.29 1.54 14.47
CA LYS A 8 9.71 0.99 15.78
C LYS A 8 9.13 -0.38 16.03
N ASP A 9 7.88 -0.59 15.62
CA ASP A 9 7.13 -1.83 15.86
C ASP A 9 7.23 -2.84 14.70
N TYR A 10 7.90 -2.48 13.62
CA TYR A 10 8.18 -3.38 12.51
C TYR A 10 9.67 -3.41 12.18
N GLU A 11 10.17 -4.60 11.85
CA GLU A 11 11.55 -4.80 11.42
C GLU A 11 11.68 -6.01 10.51
N LEU A 12 12.36 -5.87 9.37
CA LEU A 12 12.79 -6.99 8.55
C LEU A 12 14.14 -7.48 9.09
N LEU A 13 14.11 -8.57 9.85
CA LEU A 13 15.28 -9.09 10.57
C LEU A 13 16.27 -9.76 9.63
N ASP A 14 15.79 -10.65 8.75
CA ASP A 14 16.63 -11.44 7.85
C ASP A 14 15.83 -11.94 6.64
N THR A 15 16.54 -12.41 5.61
CA THR A 15 15.94 -12.94 4.37
C THR A 15 16.76 -14.10 3.83
N SER A 16 16.15 -15.24 3.56
CA SER A 16 16.79 -16.42 2.97
C SER A 16 15.77 -17.40 2.40
N ASP A 17 16.15 -18.19 1.42
CA ASP A 17 15.42 -19.38 0.95
C ASP A 17 13.96 -19.11 0.55
N GLY A 18 13.69 -17.94 -0.05
CA GLY A 18 12.35 -17.54 -0.47
C GLY A 18 11.46 -17.00 0.65
N GLU A 19 12.04 -16.72 1.83
CA GLU A 19 11.31 -16.28 3.01
C GLU A 19 11.92 -15.05 3.65
N ARG A 20 11.08 -14.26 4.28
CA ARG A 20 11.46 -13.14 5.13
C ARG A 20 11.10 -13.43 6.58
N LEU A 21 12.04 -13.10 7.45
CA LEU A 21 11.91 -13.12 8.90
C LEU A 21 11.62 -11.72 9.39
N GLU A 22 10.49 -11.53 10.04
CA GLU A 22 9.99 -10.20 10.40
C GLU A 22 9.60 -10.14 11.87
N ARG A 23 9.83 -8.99 12.50
CA ARG A 23 9.26 -8.62 13.79
C ARG A 23 8.07 -7.68 13.58
N TRP A 24 6.95 -7.99 14.22
CA TRP A 24 5.71 -7.22 14.19
C TRP A 24 5.21 -6.96 15.62
N GLY A 25 5.63 -5.88 16.23
CA GLY A 25 5.55 -5.67 17.67
C GLY A 25 6.48 -6.65 18.37
N ASP A 26 5.92 -7.49 19.24
CA ASP A 26 6.65 -8.55 19.96
C ASP A 26 6.63 -9.91 19.22
N LEU A 27 5.93 -10.02 18.10
CA LEU A 27 5.72 -11.26 17.36
C LEU A 27 6.74 -11.42 16.22
N ILE A 28 7.25 -12.64 16.07
CA ILE A 28 8.18 -13.03 15.00
C ILE A 28 7.45 -13.87 13.96
N LEU A 29 7.47 -13.41 12.71
CA LEU A 29 6.80 -14.08 11.60
C LEU A 29 7.81 -14.53 10.54
N ILE A 30 7.55 -15.70 9.93
CA ILE A 30 8.19 -16.18 8.71
C ILE A 30 7.13 -16.24 7.61
N ARG A 31 7.36 -15.51 6.53
CA ARG A 31 6.43 -15.43 5.40
C ARG A 31 7.16 -15.56 4.07
N PRO A 32 6.56 -16.20 3.05
CA PRO A 32 7.18 -16.34 1.73
C PRO A 32 7.24 -14.99 1.00
N ASP A 33 8.36 -14.76 0.32
CA ASP A 33 8.54 -13.64 -0.57
C ASP A 33 9.25 -14.08 -1.86
N PRO A 34 8.62 -13.93 -3.05
CA PRO A 34 9.21 -14.37 -4.31
C PRO A 34 10.41 -13.55 -4.78
N GLN A 35 10.65 -12.37 -4.21
CA GLN A 35 11.81 -11.56 -4.51
C GLN A 35 13.10 -12.16 -3.89
N ILE A 36 12.96 -13.00 -2.87
CA ILE A 36 14.09 -13.60 -2.17
C ILE A 36 14.52 -14.88 -2.90
N ILE A 37 15.38 -14.73 -3.88
CA ILE A 37 15.91 -15.82 -4.71
C ILE A 37 17.23 -16.41 -4.20
N TRP A 38 17.87 -15.76 -3.23
CA TRP A 38 19.11 -16.23 -2.58
C TRP A 38 18.81 -17.29 -1.53
N LYS A 39 19.78 -18.20 -1.32
CA LYS A 39 19.64 -19.41 -0.50
C LYS A 39 20.79 -19.59 0.48
N GLY A 40 20.49 -20.28 1.59
CA GLY A 40 21.51 -20.73 2.53
C GLY A 40 22.21 -19.61 3.32
N VAL A 41 21.59 -18.44 3.43
CA VAL A 41 22.18 -17.26 4.08
C VAL A 41 21.48 -16.86 5.39
N ALA A 42 20.52 -17.67 5.85
CA ALA A 42 19.79 -17.44 7.11
C ALA A 42 20.78 -17.43 8.30
N LYS A 43 20.92 -16.31 8.99
CA LYS A 43 21.87 -16.14 10.11
C LYS A 43 21.20 -15.69 11.40
N HIS A 44 20.08 -14.98 11.30
CA HIS A 44 19.44 -14.42 12.49
C HIS A 44 18.85 -15.51 13.39
N PRO A 45 19.13 -15.51 14.73
CA PRO A 45 18.70 -16.57 15.63
C PRO A 45 17.18 -16.71 15.78
N ALA A 46 16.41 -15.66 15.48
CA ALA A 46 14.95 -15.67 15.53
C ALA A 46 14.28 -16.59 14.50
N TRP A 47 15.00 -17.07 13.47
CA TRP A 47 14.48 -18.13 12.57
C TRP A 47 13.95 -19.36 13.31
N LYS A 48 14.54 -19.68 14.47
CA LYS A 48 14.16 -20.83 15.32
C LYS A 48 13.04 -20.51 16.32
N LYS A 49 12.66 -19.22 16.45
CA LYS A 49 11.75 -18.72 17.47
C LYS A 49 10.47 -18.08 16.92
N ALA A 50 10.17 -18.28 15.63
CA ALA A 50 8.99 -17.67 15.01
C ALA A 50 7.69 -18.08 15.72
N ASP A 51 6.80 -17.13 15.95
CA ASP A 51 5.46 -17.32 16.50
C ASP A 51 4.48 -17.76 15.42
N GLY A 52 4.63 -17.20 14.21
CA GLY A 52 3.82 -17.54 13.04
C GLY A 52 4.68 -17.90 11.83
N ILE A 53 4.32 -18.98 11.14
CA ILE A 53 4.96 -19.43 9.90
C ILE A 53 3.87 -19.68 8.86
N TYR A 54 3.89 -18.90 7.77
CA TYR A 54 3.00 -19.13 6.64
C TYR A 54 3.73 -19.87 5.52
N ARG A 55 3.13 -20.92 5.01
CA ARG A 55 3.65 -21.71 3.88
C ARG A 55 2.69 -21.65 2.71
N ARG A 56 3.22 -21.47 1.48
CA ARG A 56 2.44 -21.59 0.25
C ARG A 56 2.12 -23.05 -0.04
N SER A 57 0.93 -23.33 -0.56
CA SER A 57 0.59 -24.64 -1.13
C SER A 57 1.00 -24.70 -2.60
N HIS A 58 1.21 -25.92 -3.10
CA HIS A 58 1.52 -26.15 -4.52
C HIS A 58 0.34 -25.83 -5.46
N SER A 59 -0.88 -25.87 -4.96
CA SER A 59 -2.12 -25.57 -5.70
C SER A 59 -2.54 -24.09 -5.66
N GLY A 60 -1.71 -23.21 -5.10
CA GLY A 60 -2.04 -21.81 -4.84
C GLY A 60 -2.63 -21.61 -3.44
N GLY A 61 -2.55 -20.36 -2.94
CA GLY A 61 -2.91 -20.06 -1.55
C GLY A 61 -1.85 -20.51 -0.56
N GLY A 62 -2.25 -21.03 0.61
CA GLY A 62 -1.36 -21.49 1.67
C GLY A 62 -2.04 -21.46 3.04
N ALA A 63 -1.27 -21.73 4.10
CA ALA A 63 -1.76 -21.72 5.47
C ALA A 63 -0.66 -21.30 6.48
N TRP A 64 -1.10 -20.88 7.65
CA TRP A 64 -0.26 -20.72 8.82
C TRP A 64 0.02 -22.12 9.40
N VAL A 65 1.20 -22.69 9.13
CA VAL A 65 1.59 -24.04 9.60
C VAL A 65 2.09 -23.99 11.04
N LYS A 66 2.56 -22.86 11.53
CA LYS A 66 2.73 -22.52 12.93
C LYS A 66 1.92 -21.26 13.20
N ASN A 67 1.04 -21.30 14.18
CA ASN A 67 0.14 -20.21 14.50
C ASN A 67 -0.06 -20.08 16.02
N ASN A 68 0.97 -19.56 16.67
CA ASN A 68 0.90 -19.12 18.07
C ASN A 68 0.54 -17.63 18.15
N LEU A 69 -0.07 -17.11 17.08
CA LEU A 69 -0.44 -15.70 16.97
C LEU A 69 -1.77 -15.46 17.69
N PRO A 70 -1.96 -14.28 18.30
CA PRO A 70 -3.26 -13.86 18.78
C PRO A 70 -4.22 -13.66 17.59
N GLU A 71 -5.53 -13.63 17.87
CA GLU A 71 -6.54 -13.32 16.86
C GLU A 71 -6.27 -11.96 16.19
N SER A 72 -5.79 -10.99 16.95
CA SER A 72 -5.31 -9.70 16.44
C SER A 72 -4.27 -9.11 17.39
N TRP A 73 -3.40 -8.26 16.85
CA TRP A 73 -2.47 -7.43 17.62
C TRP A 73 -2.34 -6.03 16.99
N LYS A 74 -1.69 -5.13 17.67
CA LYS A 74 -1.55 -3.74 17.25
C LYS A 74 -0.09 -3.39 17.07
N ILE A 75 0.18 -2.56 16.07
CA ILE A 75 1.47 -1.90 15.89
C ILE A 75 1.25 -0.43 15.57
N GLN A 76 2.31 0.37 15.71
CA GLN A 76 2.29 1.79 15.44
C GLN A 76 3.39 2.20 14.45
N TYR A 77 3.07 3.21 13.65
CA TYR A 77 4.03 3.96 12.84
C TYR A 77 3.87 5.45 13.19
N GLY A 78 4.76 6.01 14.02
CA GLY A 78 4.54 7.31 14.62
C GLY A 78 3.20 7.35 15.38
N ASP A 79 2.33 8.26 15.00
CA ASP A 79 0.98 8.41 15.59
C ASP A 79 -0.10 7.58 14.87
N LEU A 80 0.26 6.75 13.92
CA LEU A 80 -0.66 5.89 13.17
C LEU A 80 -0.72 4.50 13.81
N GLY A 81 -1.91 4.06 14.21
CA GLY A 81 -2.14 2.75 14.78
C GLY A 81 -2.78 1.78 13.77
N PHE A 82 -2.33 0.52 13.79
CA PHE A 82 -2.82 -0.51 12.90
C PHE A 82 -3.14 -1.80 13.63
N VAL A 83 -4.31 -2.36 13.36
CA VAL A 83 -4.71 -3.68 13.81
C VAL A 83 -4.26 -4.70 12.77
N LEU A 84 -3.55 -5.71 13.21
CA LEU A 84 -3.06 -6.82 12.38
C LEU A 84 -3.77 -8.11 12.76
N ARG A 85 -3.95 -9.00 11.77
CA ARG A 85 -4.58 -10.32 11.93
C ARG A 85 -3.87 -11.34 11.04
N PRO A 86 -3.71 -12.59 11.46
CA PRO A 86 -3.31 -13.65 10.55
C PRO A 86 -4.47 -13.90 9.58
N MET A 87 -4.28 -13.50 8.32
CA MET A 87 -5.30 -13.68 7.27
C MET A 87 -5.20 -15.07 6.64
N GLY A 88 -6.21 -15.48 5.89
CA GLY A 88 -6.23 -16.75 5.13
C GLY A 88 -5.18 -16.84 4.02
N PHE A 89 -4.39 -15.79 3.83
CA PHE A 89 -3.24 -15.70 2.93
C PHE A 89 -2.06 -15.03 3.67
N LYS A 90 -0.89 -14.95 3.04
CA LYS A 90 0.37 -14.52 3.69
C LYS A 90 0.36 -13.12 4.34
N HIS A 91 -0.64 -12.29 4.05
CA HIS A 91 -0.71 -10.92 4.54
C HIS A 91 -1.25 -10.84 5.97
N THR A 92 -0.84 -9.81 6.68
CA THR A 92 -1.22 -9.53 8.07
C THR A 92 -2.09 -8.29 8.22
N GLY A 93 -2.41 -7.63 7.11
CA GLY A 93 -3.22 -6.42 7.08
C GLY A 93 -2.44 -5.13 6.86
N LEU A 94 -1.11 -5.20 6.66
CA LEU A 94 -0.30 -4.00 6.40
C LEU A 94 0.88 -4.32 5.49
N PHE A 95 1.31 -3.30 4.73
CA PHE A 95 2.51 -3.29 3.90
C PHE A 95 3.48 -2.23 4.43
N PRO A 96 4.47 -2.61 5.24
CA PRO A 96 5.34 -1.66 5.94
C PRO A 96 6.19 -0.78 5.02
N GLU A 97 6.54 -1.28 3.84
CA GLU A 97 7.28 -0.55 2.81
C GLU A 97 6.54 0.69 2.32
N GLN A 98 5.20 0.68 2.39
CA GLN A 98 4.36 1.82 1.99
C GLN A 98 4.51 3.04 2.90
N ALA A 99 5.10 2.90 4.07
CA ALA A 99 5.37 4.02 4.96
C ALA A 99 6.24 5.11 4.30
N ALA A 100 7.12 4.74 3.36
CA ALA A 100 7.89 5.70 2.57
C ALA A 100 6.99 6.59 1.66
N ASN A 101 5.87 6.07 1.18
CA ASN A 101 4.86 6.85 0.48
C ASN A 101 4.01 7.68 1.43
N TRP A 102 3.66 7.11 2.61
CA TRP A 102 2.89 7.87 3.62
C TRP A 102 3.63 9.11 4.08
N ASP A 103 4.93 9.00 4.37
CA ASP A 103 5.78 10.14 4.75
C ASP A 103 5.80 11.21 3.65
N TRP A 104 5.96 10.78 2.39
CA TRP A 104 6.06 11.67 1.24
C TRP A 104 4.79 12.50 1.03
N PHE A 105 3.63 11.86 0.80
CA PHE A 105 2.42 12.62 0.53
C PHE A 105 1.88 13.37 1.76
N SER A 106 2.14 12.86 2.97
CA SER A 106 1.79 13.57 4.20
C SER A 106 2.56 14.88 4.35
N GLY A 107 3.82 14.92 3.89
CA GLY A 107 4.60 16.15 3.77
C GLY A 107 3.92 17.15 2.84
N LEU A 108 3.62 16.75 1.62
CA LEU A 108 2.93 17.58 0.62
C LEU A 108 1.58 18.13 1.14
N ILE A 109 0.77 17.28 1.79
CA ILE A 109 -0.52 17.70 2.34
C ILE A 109 -0.33 18.78 3.41
N ARG A 110 0.59 18.60 4.35
CA ARG A 110 0.85 19.59 5.41
C ARG A 110 1.40 20.91 4.87
N GLU A 111 2.29 20.84 3.88
CA GLU A 111 2.95 22.01 3.28
C GLU A 111 2.04 22.79 2.33
N SER A 112 0.96 22.20 1.85
CA SER A 112 0.03 22.85 0.91
C SER A 112 -0.71 24.07 1.50
N ASN A 113 -0.85 24.13 2.83
CA ASN A 113 -1.53 25.21 3.57
C ASN A 113 -2.97 25.50 3.08
N ARG A 114 -3.64 24.52 2.47
CA ARG A 114 -5.03 24.58 1.99
C ARG A 114 -5.76 23.28 2.26
N PRO A 115 -7.09 23.24 2.25
CA PRO A 115 -7.85 21.99 2.32
C PRO A 115 -7.50 21.07 1.16
N ILE A 116 -7.16 19.83 1.46
CA ILE A 116 -6.80 18.80 0.47
C ILE A 116 -7.82 17.68 0.51
N LYS A 117 -8.31 17.28 -0.67
CA LYS A 117 -9.21 16.14 -0.87
C LYS A 117 -8.47 15.02 -1.59
N VAL A 118 -8.35 13.87 -0.94
CA VAL A 118 -7.61 12.71 -1.45
C VAL A 118 -8.57 11.58 -1.83
N LEU A 119 -8.38 11.01 -3.02
CA LEU A 119 -8.98 9.75 -3.43
C LEU A 119 -7.97 8.62 -3.28
N ASN A 120 -8.30 7.63 -2.45
CA ASN A 120 -7.49 6.42 -2.27
C ASN A 120 -8.26 5.21 -2.83
N LEU A 121 -7.76 4.65 -3.91
CA LEU A 121 -8.32 3.49 -4.63
C LEU A 121 -7.53 2.23 -4.30
N PHE A 122 -8.21 1.08 -4.22
CA PHE A 122 -7.65 -0.19 -3.73
C PHE A 122 -7.04 0.01 -2.34
N ALA A 123 -7.80 0.73 -1.51
CA ALA A 123 -7.29 1.36 -0.30
C ALA A 123 -6.98 0.36 0.84
N TYR A 124 -7.31 -0.93 0.64
CA TYR A 124 -7.02 -2.03 1.56
C TYR A 124 -7.44 -1.69 3.00
N THR A 125 -6.63 -2.01 3.98
CA THR A 125 -6.87 -1.71 5.41
C THR A 125 -6.64 -0.25 5.80
N GLY A 126 -6.42 0.63 4.82
CA GLY A 126 -6.41 2.06 5.00
C GLY A 126 -5.11 2.68 5.49
N GLY A 127 -3.96 2.03 5.32
CA GLY A 127 -2.68 2.63 5.74
C GLY A 127 -2.46 4.02 5.15
N ALA A 128 -2.60 4.16 3.82
CA ALA A 128 -2.50 5.45 3.15
C ALA A 128 -3.64 6.41 3.52
N THR A 129 -4.87 5.90 3.73
CA THR A 129 -6.03 6.68 4.18
C THR A 129 -5.78 7.35 5.53
N VAL A 130 -5.32 6.56 6.50
CA VAL A 130 -5.02 7.02 7.86
C VAL A 130 -3.89 8.06 7.83
N ALA A 131 -2.84 7.83 7.04
CA ALA A 131 -1.73 8.77 6.90
C ALA A 131 -2.15 10.10 6.27
N ALA A 132 -2.96 10.06 5.19
CA ALA A 132 -3.47 11.27 4.54
C ALA A 132 -4.42 12.05 5.45
N ALA A 133 -5.34 11.37 6.15
CA ALA A 133 -6.26 12.02 7.10
C ALA A 133 -5.51 12.62 8.30
N LYS A 134 -4.48 11.93 8.83
CA LYS A 134 -3.63 12.46 9.90
C LYS A 134 -2.83 13.69 9.48
N ALA A 135 -2.52 13.80 8.19
CA ALA A 135 -1.87 14.98 7.61
C ALA A 135 -2.85 16.15 7.37
N GLY A 136 -4.16 15.97 7.59
CA GLY A 136 -5.19 17.00 7.49
C GLY A 136 -6.07 16.93 6.24
N ALA A 137 -5.94 15.89 5.40
CA ALA A 137 -6.80 15.73 4.22
C ALA A 137 -8.17 15.17 4.56
N SER A 138 -9.19 15.56 3.78
CA SER A 138 -10.41 14.77 3.65
C SER A 138 -10.16 13.63 2.66
N VAL A 139 -10.59 12.41 2.99
CA VAL A 139 -10.24 11.21 2.23
C VAL A 139 -11.47 10.45 1.78
N VAL A 140 -11.51 10.06 0.51
CA VAL A 140 -12.42 9.04 0.00
C VAL A 140 -11.65 7.74 -0.14
N HIS A 141 -11.99 6.77 0.70
CA HIS A 141 -11.40 5.44 0.77
C HIS A 141 -12.28 4.45 0.01
N VAL A 142 -11.76 3.82 -1.02
CA VAL A 142 -12.49 2.87 -1.88
C VAL A 142 -11.79 1.53 -1.92
N ASP A 143 -12.50 0.47 -1.54
CA ASP A 143 -12.06 -0.92 -1.68
C ASP A 143 -13.26 -1.82 -1.90
N ALA A 144 -13.11 -2.91 -2.64
CA ALA A 144 -14.19 -3.82 -2.96
C ALA A 144 -14.60 -4.74 -1.79
N SER A 145 -13.73 -4.92 -0.79
CA SER A 145 -13.95 -5.84 0.33
C SER A 145 -14.54 -5.15 1.54
N LYS A 146 -15.80 -5.49 1.89
CA LYS A 146 -16.48 -4.95 3.07
C LYS A 146 -15.70 -5.18 4.38
N GLY A 147 -15.10 -6.36 4.55
CA GLY A 147 -14.33 -6.69 5.76
C GLY A 147 -13.05 -5.86 5.86
N ILE A 148 -12.37 -5.62 4.75
CA ILE A 148 -11.17 -4.80 4.67
C ILE A 148 -11.49 -3.32 4.94
N VAL A 149 -12.58 -2.79 4.37
CA VAL A 149 -13.06 -1.43 4.67
C VAL A 149 -13.45 -1.27 6.15
N ALA A 150 -14.02 -2.30 6.77
CA ALA A 150 -14.29 -2.27 8.21
C ALA A 150 -12.99 -2.17 9.03
N GLN A 151 -11.95 -2.94 8.67
CA GLN A 151 -10.64 -2.84 9.31
C GLN A 151 -9.98 -1.47 9.10
N ALA A 152 -10.19 -0.82 7.96
CA ALA A 152 -9.70 0.55 7.74
C ALA A 152 -10.34 1.55 8.72
N LYS A 153 -11.62 1.39 9.07
CA LYS A 153 -12.28 2.18 10.11
C LYS A 153 -11.69 1.93 11.50
N GLU A 154 -11.37 0.68 11.82
CA GLU A 154 -10.70 0.33 13.09
C GLU A 154 -9.31 1.00 13.18
N ASN A 155 -8.53 1.00 12.08
CA ASN A 155 -7.23 1.64 12.01
C ASN A 155 -7.33 3.17 12.16
N ALA A 156 -8.33 3.80 11.54
CA ALA A 156 -8.61 5.21 11.72
C ALA A 156 -8.95 5.56 13.18
N ALA A 157 -9.84 4.78 13.80
CA ALA A 157 -10.20 4.96 15.21
C ALA A 157 -8.99 4.78 16.14
N LEU A 158 -8.16 3.76 15.91
CA LEU A 158 -6.93 3.51 16.67
C LEU A 158 -5.91 4.64 16.53
N SER A 159 -5.94 5.38 15.42
CA SER A 159 -5.09 6.53 15.14
C SER A 159 -5.68 7.86 15.64
N GLY A 160 -6.80 7.83 16.39
CA GLY A 160 -7.49 9.02 16.88
C GLY A 160 -8.23 9.82 15.80
N LEU A 161 -8.68 9.15 14.73
CA LEU A 161 -9.31 9.75 13.55
C LEU A 161 -10.78 9.32 13.38
N SER A 162 -11.47 8.97 14.46
CA SER A 162 -12.89 8.56 14.42
C SER A 162 -13.80 9.61 13.78
N ASP A 163 -13.52 10.90 14.04
CA ASP A 163 -14.30 12.04 13.55
C ASP A 163 -13.65 12.73 12.33
N ALA A 164 -12.55 12.17 11.81
CA ALA A 164 -11.91 12.72 10.62
C ALA A 164 -12.81 12.60 9.39
N PRO A 165 -12.71 13.53 8.42
CA PRO A 165 -13.54 13.53 7.22
C PRO A 165 -13.11 12.41 6.24
N ILE A 166 -13.32 11.16 6.64
CA ILE A 166 -13.04 9.97 5.82
C ILE A 166 -14.36 9.34 5.37
N ARG A 167 -14.56 9.28 4.06
CA ARG A 167 -15.69 8.61 3.43
C ARG A 167 -15.28 7.21 2.99
N TYR A 168 -15.86 6.18 3.58
CA TYR A 168 -15.57 4.77 3.27
C TYR A 168 -16.58 4.23 2.26
N ILE A 169 -16.09 3.66 1.17
CA ILE A 169 -16.88 3.14 0.05
C ILE A 169 -16.48 1.68 -0.19
N VAL A 170 -17.46 0.80 -0.15
CA VAL A 170 -17.32 -0.61 -0.58
C VAL A 170 -17.78 -0.70 -2.02
N ASP A 171 -16.85 -0.76 -2.98
CA ASP A 171 -17.19 -0.72 -4.40
C ASP A 171 -16.00 -1.15 -5.28
N ASP A 172 -16.29 -1.52 -6.53
CA ASP A 172 -15.29 -1.65 -7.58
C ASP A 172 -14.68 -0.28 -7.91
N CYS A 173 -13.34 -0.20 -7.88
CA CYS A 173 -12.62 1.07 -8.03
C CYS A 173 -12.86 1.72 -9.39
N LYS A 174 -12.87 0.96 -10.50
CA LYS A 174 -13.10 1.50 -11.85
C LYS A 174 -14.52 2.05 -11.96
N LYS A 175 -15.52 1.29 -11.53
CA LYS A 175 -16.92 1.71 -11.52
C LYS A 175 -17.14 2.94 -10.64
N PHE A 176 -16.42 3.03 -9.52
CA PHE A 176 -16.45 4.21 -8.66
C PHE A 176 -15.90 5.44 -9.40
N VAL A 177 -14.72 5.33 -10.02
CA VAL A 177 -14.09 6.42 -10.80
C VAL A 177 -15.02 6.91 -11.91
N GLU A 178 -15.60 6.01 -12.70
CA GLU A 178 -16.56 6.36 -13.76
C GLU A 178 -17.78 7.12 -13.24
N ARG A 179 -18.27 6.77 -12.04
CA ARG A 179 -19.38 7.51 -11.40
C ARG A 179 -18.96 8.89 -10.91
N GLU A 180 -17.76 9.01 -10.35
CA GLU A 180 -17.24 10.30 -9.89
C GLU A 180 -17.01 11.27 -11.06
N ILE A 181 -16.54 10.77 -12.22
CA ILE A 181 -16.44 11.57 -13.46
C ILE A 181 -17.83 12.10 -13.87
N ARG A 182 -18.85 11.21 -13.92
CA ARG A 182 -20.23 11.64 -14.26
C ARG A 182 -20.83 12.65 -13.28
N ARG A 183 -20.38 12.63 -12.01
CA ARG A 183 -20.83 13.57 -10.97
C ARG A 183 -20.05 14.88 -10.97
N GLY A 184 -18.97 14.99 -11.74
CA GLY A 184 -18.11 16.15 -11.74
C GLY A 184 -17.34 16.33 -10.42
N ASN A 185 -17.06 15.26 -9.69
CA ASN A 185 -16.25 15.34 -8.48
C ASN A 185 -14.76 15.37 -8.82
N HIS A 186 -14.00 16.15 -8.04
CA HIS A 186 -12.56 16.32 -8.21
C HIS A 186 -11.80 16.14 -6.91
N TYR A 187 -10.51 15.81 -7.02
CA TYR A 187 -9.59 15.49 -5.93
C TYR A 187 -8.24 16.16 -6.17
N ASP A 188 -7.61 16.60 -5.08
CA ASP A 188 -6.28 17.23 -5.12
C ASP A 188 -5.17 16.19 -5.10
N GLY A 189 -5.40 15.05 -4.44
CA GLY A 189 -4.48 13.94 -4.39
C GLY A 189 -5.12 12.63 -4.79
N ILE A 190 -4.40 11.81 -5.53
CA ILE A 190 -4.84 10.47 -5.93
C ILE A 190 -3.79 9.45 -5.50
N ILE A 191 -4.25 8.37 -4.86
CA ILE A 191 -3.43 7.22 -4.46
C ILE A 191 -4.06 5.98 -5.07
N MET A 192 -3.27 5.16 -5.75
CA MET A 192 -3.70 3.89 -6.32
C MET A 192 -2.69 2.79 -6.01
N ASP A 193 -3.17 1.67 -5.50
CA ASP A 193 -2.40 0.45 -5.28
C ASP A 193 -3.11 -0.77 -5.86
N PRO A 194 -3.31 -0.80 -7.20
CA PRO A 194 -4.09 -1.84 -7.85
C PRO A 194 -3.40 -3.21 -7.75
N PRO A 195 -4.18 -4.29 -7.57
CA PRO A 195 -3.62 -5.64 -7.52
C PRO A 195 -3.04 -6.06 -8.87
N SER A 196 -2.01 -6.90 -8.86
CA SER A 196 -1.44 -7.47 -10.09
C SER A 196 -2.46 -8.30 -10.86
N TYR A 197 -3.32 -9.02 -10.13
CA TYR A 197 -4.36 -9.88 -10.66
C TYR A 197 -5.61 -9.86 -9.77
N GLY A 198 -6.78 -9.92 -10.38
CA GLY A 198 -8.05 -10.02 -9.67
C GLY A 198 -9.15 -10.68 -10.52
N ARG A 199 -10.22 -11.08 -9.86
CA ARG A 199 -11.46 -11.53 -10.51
C ARG A 199 -12.63 -10.76 -9.93
N GLY A 200 -13.44 -10.17 -10.81
CA GLY A 200 -14.68 -9.54 -10.44
C GLY A 200 -15.81 -10.55 -10.15
N PRO A 201 -16.90 -10.13 -9.51
CA PRO A 201 -18.04 -10.99 -9.20
C PRO A 201 -18.71 -11.59 -10.44
N GLY A 202 -18.61 -10.93 -11.60
CA GLY A 202 -19.15 -11.40 -12.89
C GLY A 202 -18.17 -12.28 -13.66
N GLY A 203 -17.00 -12.63 -13.09
CA GLY A 203 -15.96 -13.43 -13.76
C GLY A 203 -14.97 -12.60 -14.57
N GLU A 204 -15.09 -11.28 -14.56
CA GLU A 204 -14.16 -10.36 -15.22
C GLU A 204 -12.75 -10.58 -14.67
N VAL A 205 -11.76 -10.62 -15.54
CA VAL A 205 -10.37 -10.78 -15.18
C VAL A 205 -9.69 -9.40 -15.21
N TRP A 206 -9.12 -9.02 -14.09
CA TRP A 206 -8.23 -7.89 -13.96
C TRP A 206 -6.78 -8.37 -14.05
N LYS A 207 -6.02 -7.79 -14.96
CA LYS A 207 -4.55 -7.87 -15.01
C LYS A 207 -4.00 -6.47 -15.10
N LEU A 208 -3.05 -6.15 -14.23
CA LEU A 208 -2.55 -4.79 -14.10
C LEU A 208 -1.96 -4.26 -15.40
N GLU A 209 -1.10 -5.03 -16.05
CA GLU A 209 -0.40 -4.67 -17.28
C GLU A 209 -1.34 -4.39 -18.47
N GLU A 210 -2.54 -4.99 -18.47
CA GLU A 210 -3.56 -4.79 -19.50
C GLU A 210 -4.48 -3.59 -19.16
N SER A 211 -4.66 -3.27 -17.87
CA SER A 211 -5.72 -2.36 -17.39
C SER A 211 -5.20 -1.01 -16.86
N ILE A 212 -3.92 -0.93 -16.47
CA ILE A 212 -3.38 0.25 -15.77
C ILE A 212 -3.44 1.52 -16.59
N ASN A 213 -3.20 1.45 -17.92
CA ASN A 213 -3.28 2.62 -18.78
C ASN A 213 -4.68 3.23 -18.82
N GLU A 214 -5.73 2.41 -18.92
CA GLU A 214 -7.11 2.86 -18.89
C GLU A 214 -7.44 3.46 -17.51
N LEU A 215 -7.07 2.76 -16.44
CA LEU A 215 -7.35 3.22 -15.07
C LEU A 215 -6.71 4.59 -14.79
N ILE A 216 -5.42 4.78 -15.12
CA ILE A 216 -4.75 6.07 -14.96
C ILE A 216 -5.43 7.14 -15.81
N THR A 217 -5.83 6.82 -17.06
CA THR A 217 -6.51 7.76 -17.97
C THR A 217 -7.86 8.22 -17.40
N LEU A 218 -8.65 7.33 -16.83
CA LEU A 218 -9.91 7.68 -16.20
C LEU A 218 -9.67 8.47 -14.90
N THR A 219 -8.78 8.00 -14.06
CA THR A 219 -8.54 8.61 -12.74
C THR A 219 -7.92 9.99 -12.85
N ALA A 220 -7.07 10.23 -13.85
CA ALA A 220 -6.51 11.57 -14.12
C ALA A 220 -7.56 12.63 -14.42
N GLN A 221 -8.76 12.26 -14.91
CA GLN A 221 -9.87 13.20 -15.13
C GLN A 221 -10.49 13.68 -13.81
N LEU A 222 -10.23 13.00 -12.72
CA LEU A 222 -10.70 13.38 -11.38
C LEU A 222 -9.77 14.35 -10.66
N LEU A 223 -8.62 14.70 -11.22
CA LEU A 223 -7.77 15.73 -10.63
C LEU A 223 -8.47 17.09 -10.68
N SER A 224 -8.34 17.86 -9.60
CA SER A 224 -8.82 19.23 -9.50
C SER A 224 -8.04 20.16 -10.46
N ASP A 225 -8.43 21.42 -10.53
CA ASP A 225 -7.70 22.41 -11.34
C ASP A 225 -6.33 22.76 -10.74
N GLU A 226 -6.19 22.59 -9.41
CA GLU A 226 -4.95 22.77 -8.66
C GLU A 226 -4.57 21.47 -7.92
N PRO A 227 -4.23 20.40 -8.65
CA PRO A 227 -3.93 19.12 -8.01
C PRO A 227 -2.59 19.18 -7.28
N LEU A 228 -2.43 18.35 -6.26
CA LEU A 228 -1.22 18.32 -5.43
C LEU A 228 -0.31 17.16 -5.78
N PHE A 229 -0.87 15.94 -5.89
CA PHE A 229 -0.09 14.74 -6.21
C PHE A 229 -0.92 13.62 -6.84
N PHE A 230 -0.21 12.72 -7.54
CA PHE A 230 -0.72 11.44 -8.03
C PHE A 230 0.30 10.34 -7.73
N LEU A 231 -0.09 9.34 -6.95
CA LEU A 231 0.72 8.19 -6.58
C LEU A 231 0.12 6.92 -7.16
N VAL A 232 0.94 6.14 -7.88
CA VAL A 232 0.58 4.80 -8.33
C VAL A 232 1.63 3.79 -7.90
N ASN A 233 1.18 2.67 -7.33
CA ASN A 233 2.01 1.56 -6.90
C ASN A 233 1.83 0.33 -7.80
N SER A 234 2.82 -0.55 -7.82
CA SER A 234 2.75 -1.86 -8.45
C SER A 234 3.62 -2.88 -7.71
N TYR A 235 3.04 -4.05 -7.51
CA TYR A 235 3.75 -5.24 -7.04
C TYR A 235 3.85 -6.30 -8.14
N THR A 236 3.60 -5.90 -9.39
CA THR A 236 3.64 -6.79 -10.56
C THR A 236 5.07 -6.97 -11.03
N THR A 237 5.53 -8.22 -11.05
CA THR A 237 6.83 -8.57 -11.62
C THR A 237 6.86 -8.23 -13.11
N GLY A 238 7.91 -7.54 -13.56
CA GLY A 238 8.09 -7.13 -14.96
C GLY A 238 7.49 -5.75 -15.30
N LEU A 239 6.68 -5.14 -14.44
CA LEU A 239 6.25 -3.76 -14.63
C LEU A 239 7.24 -2.79 -13.98
N SER A 240 8.08 -2.19 -14.79
CA SER A 240 9.10 -1.22 -14.34
C SER A 240 8.46 0.03 -13.73
N PRO A 241 9.05 0.62 -12.66
CA PRO A 241 8.65 1.94 -12.17
C PRO A 241 8.62 3.00 -13.27
N LEU A 242 9.57 2.95 -14.21
CA LEU A 242 9.64 3.88 -15.34
C LEU A 242 8.47 3.72 -16.32
N THR A 243 7.90 2.54 -16.47
CA THR A 243 6.69 2.35 -17.29
C THR A 243 5.50 3.10 -16.68
N MET A 244 5.33 3.03 -15.37
CA MET A 244 4.27 3.79 -14.67
C MET A 244 4.52 5.30 -14.73
N SER A 245 5.78 5.76 -14.60
CA SER A 245 6.10 7.18 -14.72
C SER A 245 5.81 7.71 -16.12
N TYR A 246 6.06 6.93 -17.16
CA TYR A 246 5.73 7.32 -18.52
C TYR A 246 4.22 7.48 -18.73
N LEU A 247 3.40 6.64 -18.11
CA LEU A 247 1.94 6.83 -18.11
C LEU A 247 1.53 8.14 -17.40
N LEU A 248 2.16 8.47 -16.27
CA LEU A 248 1.91 9.74 -15.57
C LEU A 248 2.41 10.94 -16.38
N GLU A 249 3.52 10.83 -17.10
CA GLU A 249 3.99 11.86 -18.04
C GLU A 249 2.92 12.19 -19.08
N LEU A 250 2.38 11.16 -19.73
CA LEU A 250 1.39 11.30 -20.80
C LEU A 250 0.01 11.77 -20.33
N LYS A 251 -0.42 11.37 -19.12
CA LYS A 251 -1.82 11.56 -18.67
C LYS A 251 -1.99 12.66 -17.63
N VAL A 252 -0.96 12.98 -16.88
CA VAL A 252 -1.01 13.95 -15.78
C VAL A 252 -0.10 15.14 -16.06
N LYS A 253 1.22 14.89 -16.20
CA LYS A 253 2.19 15.98 -16.37
C LYS A 253 1.99 16.77 -17.67
N ALA A 254 1.59 16.12 -18.75
CA ALA A 254 1.27 16.82 -20.01
C ALA A 254 0.16 17.88 -19.86
N ARG A 255 -0.74 17.72 -18.86
CA ARG A 255 -1.82 18.67 -18.58
C ARG A 255 -1.45 19.70 -17.52
N TYR A 256 -0.78 19.27 -16.45
CA TYR A 256 -0.60 20.08 -15.24
C TYR A 256 0.85 20.55 -15.03
N GLY A 257 1.81 20.09 -15.85
CA GLY A 257 3.23 20.28 -15.54
C GLY A 257 3.67 19.44 -14.33
N GLY A 258 4.53 20.01 -13.49
CA GLY A 258 4.99 19.35 -12.26
C GLY A 258 6.15 18.38 -12.48
N GLU A 259 6.43 17.58 -11.46
CA GLU A 259 7.55 16.64 -11.47
C GLU A 259 7.09 15.20 -11.31
N ILE A 260 7.88 14.26 -11.82
CA ILE A 260 7.65 12.83 -11.65
C ILE A 260 8.91 12.18 -11.09
N GLU A 261 8.72 11.37 -10.08
CA GLU A 261 9.72 10.48 -9.52
C GLU A 261 9.25 9.03 -9.65
N ALA A 262 10.12 8.14 -10.04
CA ALA A 262 9.84 6.71 -10.08
C ALA A 262 10.95 5.91 -9.40
N GLY A 263 10.58 4.88 -8.66
CA GLY A 263 11.55 4.06 -7.96
C GLY A 263 10.93 2.86 -7.27
N GLU A 264 11.79 2.05 -6.70
CA GLU A 264 11.39 0.89 -5.91
C GLU A 264 11.16 1.27 -4.45
N LEU A 265 10.15 0.66 -3.85
CA LEU A 265 9.96 0.59 -2.40
C LEU A 265 10.76 -0.57 -1.84
N GLY A 266 11.40 -0.37 -0.71
CA GLY A 266 12.20 -1.42 -0.08
C GLY A 266 12.09 -1.44 1.43
N LEU A 267 12.53 -2.57 2.00
CA LEU A 267 12.69 -2.76 3.43
C LEU A 267 14.16 -3.03 3.72
N LYS A 268 14.72 -2.33 4.71
CA LYS A 268 16.09 -2.58 5.16
C LYS A 268 16.14 -3.88 5.94
N VAL A 269 17.03 -4.79 5.55
CA VAL A 269 17.31 -6.05 6.26
C VAL A 269 18.30 -5.77 7.38
N THR A 270 17.91 -5.96 8.63
CA THR A 270 18.76 -5.67 9.79
C THR A 270 20.03 -6.51 9.80
N GLN A 271 19.94 -7.80 9.52
CA GLN A 271 21.05 -8.75 9.58
C GLN A 271 22.18 -8.39 8.59
N THR A 272 21.85 -7.85 7.43
CA THR A 272 22.83 -7.61 6.35
C THR A 272 23.08 -6.13 6.06
N GLY A 273 22.15 -5.24 6.44
CA GLY A 273 22.14 -3.84 6.04
C GLY A 273 21.72 -3.59 4.59
N ALA A 274 21.50 -4.65 3.80
CA ALA A 274 20.99 -4.58 2.43
C ALA A 274 19.49 -4.23 2.41
N PHE A 275 18.93 -4.05 1.21
CA PHE A 275 17.51 -3.76 1.04
C PHE A 275 16.80 -4.87 0.27
N LEU A 276 15.65 -5.32 0.78
CA LEU A 276 14.72 -6.17 0.05
C LEU A 276 13.83 -5.25 -0.81
N PRO A 277 13.84 -5.36 -2.14
CA PRO A 277 12.88 -4.67 -2.99
C PRO A 277 11.50 -5.31 -2.80
N CYS A 278 10.47 -4.48 -2.58
CA CYS A 278 9.12 -4.97 -2.29
C CYS A 278 8.14 -4.68 -3.42
N GLY A 279 8.20 -3.48 -3.97
CA GLY A 279 7.32 -3.02 -5.04
C GLY A 279 7.87 -1.77 -5.70
N ALA A 280 7.13 -1.23 -6.64
CA ALA A 280 7.46 -0.03 -7.38
C ALA A 280 6.42 1.06 -7.15
N SER A 281 6.86 2.32 -7.17
CA SER A 281 5.98 3.49 -7.12
C SER A 281 6.38 4.50 -8.17
N SER A 282 5.37 5.19 -8.68
CA SER A 282 5.54 6.41 -9.48
C SER A 282 4.75 7.52 -8.82
N ARG A 283 5.40 8.66 -8.62
CA ARG A 283 4.91 9.83 -7.89
C ARG A 283 4.95 11.04 -8.80
N TRP A 284 3.80 11.61 -9.08
CA TRP A 284 3.72 12.92 -9.70
C TRP A 284 3.28 13.95 -8.66
N TYR A 285 3.79 15.18 -8.71
CA TYR A 285 3.41 16.27 -7.80
C TYR A 285 3.68 17.65 -8.39
N LEU A 286 2.91 18.63 -7.93
CA LEU A 286 3.20 20.06 -8.10
C LEU A 286 4.01 20.57 -6.90
N LYS A 287 4.98 21.43 -7.21
CA LYS A 287 5.74 22.18 -6.18
C LYS A 287 5.01 23.45 -5.81
#